data_1726a5463933bab5f495688c39fe8a26
#
_entry.id   1726a5463933bab5f495688c39fe8a26
#
_cell.length_a   1.000
_cell.length_b   1.000
_cell.length_c   1.000
_cell.angle_alpha   90.00
_cell.angle_beta   90.00
_cell.angle_gamma   90.00
#
_symmetry.space_group_name_H-M   'P 1'
#
loop_
_entity.id
_entity.type
_entity.pdbx_description
1 polymer ?
#
loop_
_entity_poly.entity_id
_entity_poly.type
_entity_poly.pdbx_seq_one_letter_code
_entity_poly.pdbx_strand_id
1 'polypeptide(L)'
;MSRRLLIILGPTAVGKTDFSVSKALEYGSPVISCDSRQIFRNMSIGTAVPSASQLAAVRHYFIQSVPVTQAYTAGDYELEAVALVERLFDEGHETLVMAGGSMFYIDAVCNGLDNLPDGDSALRAELWERLGKEGVGTLAEELRLKDPLTYSQIDTRNSQRVIRALEVCLVSGRPFSSFKTGERRKRSFEIEKIGLTRPREELYSRINQRVLNMIDEGLVEEVRSLLPYRDCQALQTVGYKEIFEYLDNKIPLEEAVRLIQRNTRHYAKKQLTWWRRDPDIRWIDL
;
A
#
# COMPACT_ATOMS: atom_id res chain seq x y z
N MET A 1 3.13 -31.64 6.24
CA MET A 1 3.00 -30.98 4.93
C MET A 1 3.67 -29.62 5.04
N SER A 2 4.45 -29.21 4.03
CA SER A 2 5.11 -27.89 4.04
C SER A 2 4.06 -26.80 3.79
N ARG A 3 3.92 -25.84 4.70
CA ARG A 3 3.04 -24.67 4.56
C ARG A 3 3.79 -23.58 3.79
N ARG A 4 3.30 -23.20 2.63
CA ARG A 4 3.97 -22.23 1.76
C ARG A 4 3.07 -21.06 1.39
N LEU A 5 3.52 -19.84 1.65
CA LEU A 5 2.91 -18.60 1.16
C LEU A 5 3.66 -18.11 -0.08
N LEU A 6 3.03 -18.20 -1.25
CA LEU A 6 3.54 -17.66 -2.51
C LEU A 6 3.09 -16.20 -2.67
N ILE A 7 4.03 -15.28 -2.62
CA ILE A 7 3.80 -13.85 -2.76
C ILE A 7 4.11 -13.40 -4.19
N ILE A 8 3.09 -12.92 -4.90
CA ILE A 8 3.20 -12.36 -6.25
C ILE A 8 3.21 -10.84 -6.15
N LEU A 9 4.36 -10.25 -6.42
CA LEU A 9 4.59 -8.82 -6.32
C LEU A 9 5.08 -8.24 -7.65
N GLY A 10 5.08 -6.92 -7.76
CA GLY A 10 5.51 -6.24 -8.96
C GLY A 10 4.81 -4.89 -9.14
N PRO A 11 5.26 -4.04 -10.09
CA PRO A 11 4.72 -2.72 -10.27
C PRO A 11 3.23 -2.76 -10.68
N THR A 12 2.54 -1.64 -10.47
CA THR A 12 1.18 -1.50 -10.99
C THR A 12 1.15 -1.71 -12.51
N ALA A 13 0.05 -2.25 -13.03
CA ALA A 13 -0.18 -2.57 -14.45
C ALA A 13 0.74 -3.67 -15.05
N VAL A 14 1.57 -4.37 -14.26
CA VAL A 14 2.45 -5.44 -14.78
C VAL A 14 1.69 -6.72 -15.19
N GLY A 15 0.51 -7.00 -14.61
CA GLY A 15 -0.27 -8.21 -14.88
C GLY A 15 -0.41 -9.15 -13.67
N LYS A 16 -0.20 -8.64 -12.46
CA LYS A 16 -0.29 -9.45 -11.22
C LYS A 16 -1.61 -10.19 -11.04
N THR A 17 -2.73 -9.54 -11.34
CA THR A 17 -4.06 -10.10 -11.09
C THR A 17 -4.27 -11.39 -11.89
N ASP A 18 -4.03 -11.38 -13.19
CA ASP A 18 -4.20 -12.59 -14.03
C ASP A 18 -3.24 -13.70 -13.61
N PHE A 19 -1.99 -13.33 -13.33
CA PHE A 19 -0.98 -14.29 -12.87
C PHE A 19 -1.35 -14.91 -11.51
N SER A 20 -1.86 -14.10 -10.58
CA SER A 20 -2.28 -14.58 -9.26
C SER A 20 -3.52 -15.47 -9.32
N VAL A 21 -4.51 -15.14 -10.15
CA VAL A 21 -5.69 -15.97 -10.37
C VAL A 21 -5.28 -17.32 -10.98
N SER A 22 -4.39 -17.33 -11.99
CA SER A 22 -3.88 -18.57 -12.57
C SER A 22 -3.19 -19.46 -11.53
N LYS A 23 -2.32 -18.87 -10.69
CA LYS A 23 -1.63 -19.62 -9.63
C LYS A 23 -2.57 -20.08 -8.52
N ALA A 24 -3.57 -19.29 -8.19
CA ALA A 24 -4.57 -19.66 -7.20
C ALA A 24 -5.40 -20.87 -7.66
N LEU A 25 -5.79 -20.90 -8.94
CA LEU A 25 -6.46 -22.05 -9.54
C LEU A 25 -5.56 -23.31 -9.56
N GLU A 26 -4.26 -23.14 -9.90
CA GLU A 26 -3.28 -24.22 -9.92
C GLU A 26 -3.11 -24.90 -8.55
N TYR A 27 -3.12 -24.10 -7.47
CA TYR A 27 -2.87 -24.60 -6.10
C TYR A 27 -4.17 -24.81 -5.29
N GLY A 28 -5.35 -24.61 -5.87
CA GLY A 28 -6.61 -24.64 -5.12
C GLY A 28 -6.65 -23.62 -3.97
N SER A 29 -6.00 -22.49 -4.15
CA SER A 29 -5.84 -21.44 -3.14
C SER A 29 -6.80 -20.29 -3.39
N PRO A 30 -7.29 -19.58 -2.36
CA PRO A 30 -7.80 -18.24 -2.53
C PRO A 30 -6.64 -17.26 -2.88
N VAL A 31 -6.99 -16.04 -3.34
CA VAL A 31 -6.06 -14.93 -3.46
C VAL A 31 -6.19 -14.02 -2.24
N ILE A 32 -5.06 -13.75 -1.56
CA ILE A 32 -4.97 -12.80 -0.45
C ILE A 32 -4.41 -11.51 -1.02
N SER A 33 -5.24 -10.46 -1.17
CA SER A 33 -4.79 -9.18 -1.70
C SER A 33 -3.91 -8.46 -0.68
N CYS A 34 -2.72 -8.02 -1.11
CA CYS A 34 -1.84 -7.12 -0.37
C CYS A 34 -1.73 -5.75 -1.05
N ASP A 35 -2.88 -5.19 -1.40
CA ASP A 35 -3.01 -3.83 -1.92
C ASP A 35 -3.70 -2.92 -0.90
N SER A 36 -2.99 -1.88 -0.45
CA SER A 36 -3.45 -0.97 0.61
C SER A 36 -4.54 0.00 0.15
N ARG A 37 -5.02 -0.10 -1.09
CA ARG A 37 -6.10 0.73 -1.62
C ARG A 37 -7.30 -0.09 -2.04
N GLN A 38 -7.11 -1.25 -2.65
CA GLN A 38 -8.20 -2.16 -3.02
C GLN A 38 -8.99 -2.68 -1.82
N ILE A 39 -8.44 -2.61 -0.62
CA ILE A 39 -9.11 -3.02 0.62
C ILE A 39 -10.31 -2.12 0.96
N PHE A 40 -10.31 -0.86 0.53
CA PHE A 40 -11.35 0.11 0.88
C PHE A 40 -12.58 0.00 -0.02
N ARG A 41 -13.76 0.02 0.61
CA ARG A 41 -15.06 0.02 -0.08
C ARG A 41 -15.23 1.27 -0.93
N ASN A 42 -15.96 1.12 -2.04
CA ASN A 42 -16.29 2.19 -2.98
C ASN A 42 -15.07 2.80 -3.71
N MET A 43 -13.90 2.18 -3.61
CA MET A 43 -12.71 2.54 -4.35
C MET A 43 -12.38 1.44 -5.36
N SER A 44 -13.19 1.29 -6.40
CA SER A 44 -13.13 0.17 -7.35
C SER A 44 -12.28 0.49 -8.57
N ILE A 45 -12.68 1.54 -9.30
CA ILE A 45 -12.08 1.92 -10.59
C ILE A 45 -10.67 2.47 -10.35
N GLY A 46 -10.55 3.49 -9.51
CA GLY A 46 -9.26 4.15 -9.25
C GLY A 46 -8.19 3.26 -8.60
N THR A 47 -8.60 2.17 -7.97
CA THR A 47 -7.67 1.17 -7.40
C THR A 47 -7.51 -0.06 -8.29
N ALA A 48 -8.30 -0.16 -9.36
CA ALA A 48 -8.36 -1.29 -10.27
C ALA A 48 -8.53 -2.62 -9.53
N VAL A 49 -9.58 -2.75 -8.76
CA VAL A 49 -9.97 -4.03 -8.16
C VAL A 49 -10.10 -5.12 -9.25
N PRO A 50 -9.92 -6.40 -8.93
CA PRO A 50 -10.13 -7.47 -9.89
C PRO A 50 -11.52 -7.41 -10.51
N SER A 51 -11.64 -7.77 -11.79
CA SER A 51 -12.91 -7.80 -12.51
C SER A 51 -13.90 -8.80 -11.90
N ALA A 52 -15.18 -8.65 -12.19
CA ALA A 52 -16.21 -9.57 -11.74
C ALA A 52 -15.90 -11.04 -12.14
N SER A 53 -15.34 -11.26 -13.33
CA SER A 53 -14.94 -12.60 -13.78
C SER A 53 -13.77 -13.15 -12.97
N GLN A 54 -12.78 -12.35 -12.62
CA GLN A 54 -11.65 -12.76 -11.78
C GLN A 54 -12.09 -13.06 -10.34
N LEU A 55 -12.99 -12.23 -9.79
CA LEU A 55 -13.56 -12.44 -8.45
C LEU A 55 -14.46 -13.69 -8.38
N ALA A 56 -15.17 -14.01 -9.47
CA ALA A 56 -15.97 -15.22 -9.56
C ALA A 56 -15.13 -16.49 -9.73
N ALA A 57 -13.97 -16.38 -10.40
CA ALA A 57 -13.08 -17.52 -10.66
C ALA A 57 -12.40 -18.03 -9.38
N VAL A 58 -12.01 -17.14 -8.46
CA VAL A 58 -11.29 -17.46 -7.24
C VAL A 58 -11.73 -16.53 -6.12
N ARG A 59 -11.86 -17.05 -4.91
CA ARG A 59 -12.14 -16.23 -3.73
C ARG A 59 -10.98 -15.26 -3.46
N HIS A 60 -11.31 -13.98 -3.26
CA HIS A 60 -10.34 -12.96 -2.87
C HIS A 60 -10.63 -12.46 -1.46
N TYR A 61 -9.56 -12.29 -0.68
CA TYR A 61 -9.60 -11.65 0.65
C TYR A 61 -8.99 -10.25 0.57
N PHE A 62 -9.38 -9.36 1.46
CA PHE A 62 -8.92 -7.98 1.55
C PHE A 62 -9.21 -7.13 0.30
N ILE A 63 -10.32 -7.42 -0.37
CA ILE A 63 -10.89 -6.58 -1.41
C ILE A 63 -12.17 -5.94 -0.88
N GLN A 64 -12.25 -4.61 -0.90
CA GLN A 64 -13.43 -3.83 -0.50
C GLN A 64 -14.05 -4.25 0.85
N SER A 65 -13.23 -4.58 1.81
CA SER A 65 -13.66 -5.08 3.13
C SER A 65 -13.75 -3.97 4.19
N VAL A 66 -13.02 -2.87 4.04
CA VAL A 66 -12.89 -1.79 5.03
C VAL A 66 -13.60 -0.51 4.53
N PRO A 67 -14.40 0.19 5.36
CA PRO A 67 -14.95 1.49 5.00
C PRO A 67 -13.86 2.54 4.76
N VAL A 68 -14.04 3.47 3.82
CA VAL A 68 -13.06 4.56 3.54
C VAL A 68 -12.82 5.48 4.73
N THR A 69 -13.77 5.54 5.66
CA THR A 69 -13.70 6.35 6.89
C THR A 69 -12.87 5.70 7.99
N GLN A 70 -12.60 4.41 7.88
CA GLN A 70 -11.83 3.67 8.87
C GLN A 70 -10.34 3.77 8.57
N ALA A 71 -9.54 4.15 9.57
CA ALA A 71 -8.10 4.03 9.47
C ALA A 71 -7.71 2.55 9.41
N TYR A 72 -6.82 2.21 8.48
CA TYR A 72 -6.32 0.85 8.32
C TYR A 72 -4.82 0.90 8.00
N THR A 73 -4.04 0.40 8.92
CA THR A 73 -2.57 0.50 8.89
C THR A 73 -1.91 -0.77 8.37
N ALA A 74 -0.60 -0.73 8.14
CA ALA A 74 0.16 -1.93 7.82
C ALA A 74 0.24 -2.91 9.01
N GLY A 75 0.11 -2.42 10.24
CA GLY A 75 0.02 -3.25 11.44
C GLY A 75 -1.29 -4.03 11.50
N ASP A 76 -2.43 -3.37 11.23
CA ASP A 76 -3.73 -4.03 11.15
C ASP A 76 -3.71 -5.11 10.06
N TYR A 77 -3.15 -4.77 8.89
CA TYR A 77 -3.01 -5.73 7.80
C TYR A 77 -2.13 -6.92 8.18
N GLU A 78 -0.97 -6.69 8.83
CA GLU A 78 -0.09 -7.78 9.30
C GLU A 78 -0.85 -8.76 10.18
N LEU A 79 -1.52 -8.24 11.22
CA LEU A 79 -2.23 -9.07 12.18
C LEU A 79 -3.34 -9.89 11.52
N GLU A 80 -4.19 -9.25 10.73
CA GLU A 80 -5.31 -9.93 10.07
C GLU A 80 -4.86 -10.88 8.95
N ALA A 81 -3.84 -10.48 8.14
CA ALA A 81 -3.37 -11.31 7.04
C ALA A 81 -2.62 -12.55 7.54
N VAL A 82 -1.79 -12.42 8.58
CA VAL A 82 -1.08 -13.57 9.15
C VAL A 82 -2.07 -14.53 9.81
N ALA A 83 -3.03 -14.03 10.59
CA ALA A 83 -4.09 -14.86 11.18
C ALA A 83 -4.93 -15.58 10.11
N LEU A 84 -5.25 -14.90 8.99
CA LEU A 84 -5.94 -15.51 7.86
C LEU A 84 -5.12 -16.63 7.21
N VAL A 85 -3.83 -16.36 6.95
CA VAL A 85 -2.90 -17.33 6.35
C VAL A 85 -2.78 -18.58 7.21
N GLU A 86 -2.60 -18.42 8.53
CA GLU A 86 -2.52 -19.56 9.46
C GLU A 86 -3.81 -20.37 9.49
N ARG A 87 -4.95 -19.70 9.57
CA ARG A 87 -6.27 -20.38 9.51
C ARG A 87 -6.46 -21.16 8.22
N LEU A 88 -6.12 -20.60 7.06
CA LEU A 88 -6.25 -21.28 5.78
C LEU A 88 -5.34 -22.51 5.68
N PHE A 89 -4.14 -22.45 6.26
CA PHE A 89 -3.28 -23.63 6.38
C PHE A 89 -3.88 -24.70 7.30
N ASP A 90 -4.54 -24.30 8.39
CA ASP A 90 -5.25 -25.23 9.29
C ASP A 90 -6.49 -25.84 8.62
N GLU A 91 -7.12 -25.13 7.69
CA GLU A 91 -8.20 -25.63 6.83
C GLU A 91 -7.74 -26.62 5.74
N GLY A 92 -6.41 -26.87 5.64
CA GLY A 92 -5.82 -27.90 4.78
C GLY A 92 -5.18 -27.41 3.49
N HIS A 93 -5.08 -26.11 3.27
CA HIS A 93 -4.29 -25.61 2.15
C HIS A 93 -2.80 -25.88 2.37
N GLU A 94 -2.07 -26.30 1.34
CA GLU A 94 -0.61 -26.50 1.39
C GLU A 94 0.14 -25.28 0.85
N THR A 95 -0.41 -24.63 -0.17
CA THR A 95 0.12 -23.40 -0.77
C THR A 95 -0.96 -22.35 -0.83
N LEU A 96 -0.65 -21.15 -0.32
CA LEU A 96 -1.52 -19.98 -0.41
C LEU A 96 -0.92 -18.92 -1.32
N VAL A 97 -1.76 -18.20 -2.05
CA VAL A 97 -1.36 -17.14 -2.98
C VAL A 97 -1.70 -15.77 -2.39
N MET A 98 -0.67 -14.95 -2.18
CA MET A 98 -0.82 -13.53 -1.83
C MET A 98 -0.38 -12.68 -3.02
N ALA A 99 -1.13 -11.63 -3.37
CA ALA A 99 -0.79 -10.80 -4.52
C ALA A 99 -1.05 -9.32 -4.25
N GLY A 100 -0.13 -8.46 -4.69
CA GLY A 100 -0.35 -7.00 -4.62
C GLY A 100 0.87 -6.15 -4.87
N GLY A 101 0.69 -4.85 -4.60
CA GLY A 101 1.68 -3.83 -4.90
C GLY A 101 2.11 -2.99 -3.71
N SER A 102 1.58 -3.25 -2.50
CA SER A 102 1.89 -2.44 -1.32
C SER A 102 3.11 -2.99 -0.59
N MET A 103 4.24 -2.32 -0.79
CA MET A 103 5.54 -2.72 -0.28
C MET A 103 5.53 -2.96 1.23
N PHE A 104 4.93 -2.03 1.99
CA PHE A 104 4.85 -2.14 3.46
C PHE A 104 3.96 -3.29 3.93
N TYR A 105 2.89 -3.63 3.20
CA TYR A 105 2.03 -4.76 3.56
C TYR A 105 2.77 -6.09 3.36
N ILE A 106 3.49 -6.20 2.25
CA ILE A 106 4.31 -7.39 1.97
C ILE A 106 5.42 -7.53 3.01
N ASP A 107 6.15 -6.44 3.29
CA ASP A 107 7.23 -6.47 4.29
C ASP A 107 6.69 -6.80 5.69
N ALA A 108 5.53 -6.27 6.07
CA ALA A 108 4.89 -6.55 7.34
C ALA A 108 4.53 -8.04 7.49
N VAL A 109 3.95 -8.65 6.45
CA VAL A 109 3.67 -10.09 6.45
C VAL A 109 4.95 -10.93 6.46
N CYS A 110 5.97 -10.53 5.70
CA CYS A 110 7.22 -11.31 5.61
C CYS A 110 8.08 -11.23 6.88
N ASN A 111 8.25 -10.01 7.39
CA ASN A 111 9.26 -9.72 8.40
C ASN A 111 8.67 -9.35 9.77
N GLY A 112 7.38 -9.02 9.83
CA GLY A 112 6.78 -8.36 10.97
C GLY A 112 7.11 -6.87 11.00
N LEU A 113 6.39 -6.15 11.84
CA LEU A 113 6.66 -4.74 12.15
C LEU A 113 7.21 -4.62 13.56
N ASP A 114 8.04 -3.62 13.79
CA ASP A 114 8.48 -3.26 15.13
C ASP A 114 7.27 -2.88 16.01
N ASN A 115 7.31 -3.23 17.28
CA ASN A 115 6.27 -2.88 18.24
C ASN A 115 6.37 -1.40 18.61
N LEU A 116 5.74 -0.56 17.81
CA LEU A 116 5.61 0.87 18.09
C LEU A 116 4.44 1.11 19.05
N PRO A 117 4.51 2.15 19.89
CA PRO A 117 3.37 2.60 20.67
C PRO A 117 2.15 2.90 19.79
N ASP A 118 0.98 2.67 20.33
CA ASP A 118 -0.27 3.05 19.68
C ASP A 118 -0.27 4.54 19.33
N GLY A 119 -0.90 4.87 18.21
CA GLY A 119 -0.99 6.26 17.79
C GLY A 119 -1.98 7.03 18.66
N ASP A 120 -1.64 8.26 19.00
CA ASP A 120 -2.56 9.22 19.61
C ASP A 120 -3.17 10.12 18.54
N SER A 121 -4.46 9.96 18.29
CA SER A 121 -5.16 10.72 17.24
C SER A 121 -5.24 12.21 17.53
N ALA A 122 -5.35 12.62 18.80
CA ALA A 122 -5.41 14.01 19.21
C ALA A 122 -4.03 14.67 19.02
N LEU A 123 -2.97 14.04 19.51
CA LEU A 123 -1.60 14.50 19.31
C LEU A 123 -1.24 14.55 17.81
N ARG A 124 -1.67 13.56 17.05
CA ARG A 124 -1.43 13.57 15.60
C ARG A 124 -2.12 14.74 14.92
N ALA A 125 -3.37 15.06 15.28
CA ALA A 125 -4.08 16.22 14.75
C ALA A 125 -3.37 17.53 15.12
N GLU A 126 -2.90 17.67 16.37
CA GLU A 126 -2.08 18.81 16.81
C GLU A 126 -0.81 18.95 15.97
N LEU A 127 -0.07 17.87 15.75
CA LEU A 127 1.15 17.89 14.94
C LEU A 127 0.89 18.28 13.47
N TRP A 128 -0.25 17.89 12.91
CA TRP A 128 -0.67 18.33 11.58
C TRP A 128 -1.04 19.82 11.55
N GLU A 129 -1.70 20.33 12.58
CA GLU A 129 -2.00 21.77 12.72
C GLU A 129 -0.69 22.57 12.85
N ARG A 130 0.24 22.12 13.68
CA ARG A 130 1.56 22.72 13.83
C ARG A 130 2.36 22.69 12.51
N LEU A 131 2.27 21.59 11.75
CA LEU A 131 2.88 21.53 10.42
C LEU A 131 2.39 22.66 9.50
N GLY A 132 1.08 22.94 9.53
CA GLY A 132 0.49 24.02 8.73
C GLY A 132 0.95 25.42 9.15
N LYS A 133 1.21 25.64 10.44
CA LYS A 133 1.62 26.94 11.01
C LYS A 133 3.13 27.16 10.98
N GLU A 134 3.90 26.13 11.34
CA GLU A 134 5.33 26.23 11.65
C GLU A 134 6.21 25.66 10.51
N GLY A 135 5.62 24.84 9.64
CA GLY A 135 6.34 24.14 8.58
C GLY A 135 7.07 22.87 9.06
N VAL A 136 7.45 22.02 8.10
CA VAL A 136 8.09 20.73 8.38
C VAL A 136 9.49 20.89 9.02
N GLY A 137 10.18 21.99 8.71
CA GLY A 137 11.53 22.25 9.25
C GLY A 137 11.54 22.35 10.77
N THR A 138 10.59 23.09 11.37
CA THR A 138 10.47 23.25 12.83
C THR A 138 10.22 21.90 13.52
N LEU A 139 9.28 21.10 12.98
CA LEU A 139 8.99 19.78 13.52
C LEU A 139 10.18 18.82 13.36
N ALA A 140 10.92 18.93 12.26
CA ALA A 140 12.13 18.12 12.06
C ALA A 140 13.25 18.50 13.05
N GLU A 141 13.42 19.79 13.39
CA GLU A 141 14.38 20.20 14.42
C GLU A 141 13.96 19.71 15.81
N GLU A 142 12.67 19.70 16.15
CA GLU A 142 12.19 19.07 17.38
C GLU A 142 12.51 17.57 17.40
N LEU A 143 12.30 16.87 16.28
CA LEU A 143 12.69 15.45 16.15
C LEU A 143 14.21 15.29 16.33
N ARG A 144 15.03 16.19 15.79
CA ARG A 144 16.49 16.13 15.97
C ARG A 144 16.90 16.17 17.44
N LEU A 145 16.21 16.96 18.25
CA LEU A 145 16.48 17.05 19.70
C LEU A 145 16.01 15.79 20.46
N LYS A 146 14.89 15.18 20.05
CA LYS A 146 14.33 13.99 20.71
C LYS A 146 14.92 12.67 20.23
N ASP A 147 15.29 12.59 18.96
CA ASP A 147 15.85 11.40 18.31
C ASP A 147 16.80 11.79 17.14
N PRO A 148 18.05 12.16 17.46
CA PRO A 148 19.04 12.51 16.45
C PRO A 148 19.31 11.38 15.44
N LEU A 149 19.20 10.12 15.87
CA LEU A 149 19.44 8.97 15.02
C LEU A 149 18.37 8.84 13.94
N THR A 150 17.09 8.92 14.32
CA THR A 150 15.99 8.93 13.35
C THR A 150 16.07 10.13 12.42
N TYR A 151 16.35 11.32 12.95
CA TYR A 151 16.52 12.53 12.14
C TYR A 151 17.54 12.34 11.03
N SER A 152 18.69 11.72 11.32
CA SER A 152 19.75 11.50 10.35
C SER A 152 19.42 10.47 9.26
N GLN A 153 18.43 9.59 9.51
CA GLN A 153 18.09 8.47 8.64
C GLN A 153 16.86 8.71 7.76
N ILE A 154 15.97 9.62 8.13
CA ILE A 154 14.75 9.88 7.38
C ILE A 154 14.90 11.08 6.44
N ASP A 155 14.05 11.11 5.40
CA ASP A 155 13.86 12.35 4.63
C ASP A 155 13.04 13.33 5.46
N THR A 156 13.70 14.32 6.03
CA THR A 156 13.08 15.34 6.90
C THR A 156 12.13 16.29 6.18
N ARG A 157 12.09 16.27 4.84
CA ARG A 157 11.07 16.96 4.03
C ARG A 157 9.76 16.17 3.94
N ASN A 158 9.79 14.91 4.33
CA ASN A 158 8.58 14.07 4.37
C ASN A 158 7.85 14.29 5.69
N SER A 159 6.84 15.15 5.66
CA SER A 159 6.03 15.52 6.83
C SER A 159 5.40 14.31 7.53
N GLN A 160 4.92 13.32 6.80
CA GLN A 160 4.32 12.11 7.40
C GLN A 160 5.35 11.32 8.22
N ARG A 161 6.60 11.20 7.74
CA ARG A 161 7.66 10.51 8.48
C ARG A 161 8.09 11.28 9.72
N VAL A 162 8.23 12.61 9.59
CA VAL A 162 8.58 13.48 10.72
C VAL A 162 7.50 13.42 11.79
N ILE A 163 6.22 13.61 11.41
CA ILE A 163 5.09 13.55 12.34
C ILE A 163 5.01 12.19 13.02
N ARG A 164 5.13 11.07 12.27
CA ARG A 164 5.06 9.73 12.89
C ARG A 164 6.19 9.50 13.89
N ALA A 165 7.42 9.91 13.57
CA ALA A 165 8.55 9.77 14.49
C ALA A 165 8.37 10.63 15.75
N LEU A 166 7.92 11.88 15.57
CA LEU A 166 7.62 12.78 16.68
C LEU A 166 6.49 12.28 17.57
N GLU A 167 5.40 11.83 16.97
CA GLU A 167 4.27 11.23 17.70
C GLU A 167 4.74 10.10 18.62
N VAL A 168 5.53 9.16 18.08
CA VAL A 168 6.08 8.06 18.89
C VAL A 168 6.97 8.57 20.01
N CYS A 169 7.84 9.55 19.74
CA CYS A 169 8.70 10.13 20.78
C CYS A 169 7.87 10.82 21.90
N LEU A 170 6.81 11.53 21.51
CA LEU A 170 5.98 12.28 22.45
C LEU A 170 5.08 11.37 23.29
N VAL A 171 4.45 10.36 22.67
CA VAL A 171 3.58 9.40 23.36
C VAL A 171 4.38 8.52 24.31
N SER A 172 5.55 8.04 23.89
CA SER A 172 6.33 7.07 24.67
C SER A 172 7.34 7.69 25.64
N GLY A 173 7.69 8.95 25.43
CA GLY A 173 8.82 9.60 26.13
C GLY A 173 10.19 9.03 25.73
N ARG A 174 10.27 8.20 24.69
CA ARG A 174 11.49 7.51 24.21
C ARG A 174 11.76 7.83 22.76
N PRO A 175 13.03 7.80 22.30
CA PRO A 175 13.35 7.95 20.89
C PRO A 175 12.65 6.91 20.02
N PHE A 176 12.14 7.31 18.85
CA PHE A 176 11.55 6.39 17.86
C PHE A 176 12.54 5.29 17.45
N SER A 177 13.83 5.65 17.32
CA SER A 177 14.90 4.70 16.99
C SER A 177 15.04 3.57 18.01
N SER A 178 14.65 3.78 19.28
CA SER A 178 14.73 2.76 20.32
C SER A 178 13.73 1.61 20.12
N PHE A 179 12.71 1.80 19.28
CA PHE A 179 11.73 0.78 18.93
C PHE A 179 12.10 0.02 17.67
N LYS A 180 13.06 0.53 16.88
CA LYS A 180 13.53 -0.15 15.67
C LYS A 180 14.52 -1.24 16.04
N THR A 181 14.01 -2.40 16.38
CA THR A 181 14.87 -3.55 16.73
C THR A 181 15.49 -4.19 15.51
N GLY A 182 14.84 -4.07 14.34
CA GLY A 182 15.23 -4.76 13.10
C GLY A 182 15.07 -6.28 13.19
N GLU A 183 14.46 -6.78 14.25
CA GLU A 183 14.21 -8.20 14.42
C GLU A 183 13.12 -8.68 13.47
N ARG A 184 13.43 -9.69 12.67
CA ARG A 184 12.46 -10.34 11.81
C ARG A 184 11.65 -11.35 12.61
N ARG A 185 10.32 -11.22 12.58
CA ARG A 185 9.42 -12.21 13.19
C ARG A 185 9.48 -13.50 12.37
N LYS A 186 9.80 -14.60 13.01
CA LYS A 186 9.77 -15.92 12.38
C LYS A 186 8.31 -16.32 12.12
N ARG A 187 7.99 -16.67 10.88
CA ARG A 187 6.67 -17.19 10.50
C ARG A 187 6.62 -18.70 10.64
N SER A 188 5.43 -19.25 10.84
CA SER A 188 5.15 -20.69 10.93
C SER A 188 5.09 -21.38 9.55
N PHE A 189 5.31 -20.63 8.46
CA PHE A 189 5.23 -21.06 7.08
C PHE A 189 6.43 -20.53 6.26
N GLU A 190 6.70 -21.21 5.16
CA GLU A 190 7.72 -20.79 4.20
C GLU A 190 7.16 -19.67 3.31
N ILE A 191 8.00 -18.72 2.93
CA ILE A 191 7.65 -17.60 2.05
C ILE A 191 8.47 -17.71 0.77
N GLU A 192 7.77 -17.84 -0.36
CA GLU A 192 8.35 -17.75 -1.70
C GLU A 192 7.87 -16.45 -2.36
N LYS A 193 8.80 -15.68 -2.97
CA LYS A 193 8.49 -14.41 -3.62
C LYS A 193 8.72 -14.49 -5.13
N ILE A 194 7.68 -14.18 -5.90
CA ILE A 194 7.76 -14.00 -7.36
C ILE A 194 7.54 -12.53 -7.68
N GLY A 195 8.54 -11.91 -8.26
CA GLY A 195 8.49 -10.56 -8.80
C GLY A 195 8.14 -10.57 -10.28
N LEU A 196 7.07 -9.89 -10.68
CA LEU A 196 6.74 -9.73 -12.10
C LEU A 196 7.33 -8.43 -12.63
N THR A 197 7.90 -8.49 -13.83
CA THR A 197 8.44 -7.32 -14.52
C THR A 197 8.07 -7.32 -16.01
N ARG A 198 8.26 -6.17 -16.68
CA ARG A 198 8.10 -5.95 -18.09
C ARG A 198 9.11 -4.91 -18.55
N PRO A 199 9.44 -4.84 -19.85
CA PRO A 199 10.17 -3.72 -20.40
C PRO A 199 9.53 -2.39 -20.02
N ARG A 200 10.35 -1.40 -19.68
CA ARG A 200 9.89 -0.11 -19.13
C ARG A 200 8.87 0.59 -20.03
N GLU A 201 9.10 0.56 -21.32
CA GLU A 201 8.24 1.23 -22.31
C GLU A 201 6.86 0.57 -22.36
N GLU A 202 6.82 -0.75 -22.36
CA GLU A 202 5.58 -1.51 -22.33
C GLU A 202 4.81 -1.24 -21.02
N LEU A 203 5.49 -1.31 -19.86
CA LEU A 203 4.87 -1.01 -18.57
C LEU A 203 4.26 0.39 -18.54
N TYR A 204 4.97 1.39 -19.10
CA TYR A 204 4.49 2.76 -19.12
C TYR A 204 3.31 2.95 -20.09
N SER A 205 3.32 2.27 -21.23
CA SER A 205 2.19 2.23 -22.16
C SER A 205 0.95 1.64 -21.47
N ARG A 206 1.09 0.50 -20.82
CA ARG A 206 0.02 -0.15 -20.06
C ARG A 206 -0.53 0.74 -18.93
N ILE A 207 0.33 1.43 -18.19
CA ILE A 207 -0.08 2.40 -17.18
C ILE A 207 -0.92 3.52 -17.79
N ASN A 208 -0.44 4.10 -18.91
CA ASN A 208 -1.14 5.20 -19.55
C ASN A 208 -2.51 4.76 -20.09
N GLN A 209 -2.58 3.61 -20.75
CA GLN A 209 -3.84 3.07 -21.27
C GLN A 209 -4.82 2.74 -20.15
N ARG A 210 -4.34 2.17 -19.05
CA ARG A 210 -5.16 1.86 -17.88
C ARG A 210 -5.82 3.12 -17.29
N VAL A 211 -5.10 4.24 -17.24
CA VAL A 211 -5.68 5.50 -16.75
C VAL A 211 -6.78 6.00 -17.68
N LEU A 212 -6.62 5.88 -18.98
CA LEU A 212 -7.68 6.22 -19.95
C LEU A 212 -8.91 5.33 -19.74
N ASN A 213 -8.71 4.02 -19.64
CA ASN A 213 -9.80 3.09 -19.35
C ASN A 213 -10.54 3.42 -18.05
N MET A 214 -9.81 3.80 -16.99
CA MET A 214 -10.43 4.22 -15.72
C MET A 214 -11.34 5.44 -15.88
N ILE A 215 -10.95 6.40 -16.72
CA ILE A 215 -11.82 7.58 -17.02
C ILE A 215 -13.06 7.13 -17.76
N ASP A 216 -12.91 6.28 -18.78
CA ASP A 216 -14.03 5.76 -19.58
C ASP A 216 -14.99 4.89 -18.73
N GLU A 217 -14.46 4.17 -17.75
CA GLU A 217 -15.21 3.35 -16.78
C GLU A 217 -15.91 4.19 -15.70
N GLY A 218 -15.69 5.50 -15.62
CA GLY A 218 -16.39 6.41 -14.71
C GLY A 218 -15.61 6.76 -13.43
N LEU A 219 -14.27 6.85 -13.49
CA LEU A 219 -13.44 7.25 -12.34
C LEU A 219 -13.87 8.62 -11.77
N VAL A 220 -14.29 9.56 -12.62
CA VAL A 220 -14.73 10.89 -12.18
C VAL A 220 -15.97 10.78 -11.28
N GLU A 221 -16.93 9.97 -11.65
CA GLU A 221 -18.18 9.72 -10.91
C GLU A 221 -17.90 8.96 -9.61
N GLU A 222 -17.00 7.96 -9.64
CA GLU A 222 -16.56 7.28 -8.43
C GLU A 222 -15.97 8.29 -7.42
N VAL A 223 -15.04 9.13 -7.86
CA VAL A 223 -14.41 10.14 -6.99
C VAL A 223 -15.42 11.20 -6.53
N ARG A 224 -16.36 11.62 -7.40
CA ARG A 224 -17.44 12.55 -7.03
C ARG A 224 -18.31 12.00 -5.90
N SER A 225 -18.62 10.72 -5.93
CA SER A 225 -19.39 10.06 -4.87
C SER A 225 -18.68 10.03 -3.53
N LEU A 226 -17.36 10.13 -3.55
CA LEU A 226 -16.48 10.09 -2.38
C LEU A 226 -16.07 11.48 -1.86
N LEU A 227 -16.55 12.57 -2.48
CA LEU A 227 -16.28 13.96 -2.04
C LEU A 227 -16.48 14.20 -0.54
N PRO A 228 -17.53 13.68 0.12
CA PRO A 228 -17.71 13.87 1.57
C PRO A 228 -16.59 13.30 2.43
N TYR A 229 -15.80 12.38 1.87
CA TYR A 229 -14.73 11.64 2.55
C TYR A 229 -13.34 12.04 2.07
N ARG A 230 -13.21 13.12 1.27
CA ARG A 230 -11.96 13.49 0.58
C ARG A 230 -10.73 13.59 1.48
N ASP A 231 -10.91 13.95 2.75
CA ASP A 231 -9.83 14.11 3.72
C ASP A 231 -9.42 12.78 4.38
N CYS A 232 -10.18 11.71 4.16
CA CYS A 232 -9.83 10.39 4.66
C CYS A 232 -8.53 9.88 4.05
N GLN A 233 -7.69 9.24 4.86
CA GLN A 233 -6.39 8.71 4.44
C GLN A 233 -6.49 7.74 3.24
N ALA A 234 -7.58 7.00 3.13
CA ALA A 234 -7.85 6.10 2.01
C ALA A 234 -7.78 6.82 0.66
N LEU A 235 -8.34 8.03 0.60
CA LEU A 235 -8.47 8.83 -0.62
C LEU A 235 -7.24 9.71 -0.93
N GLN A 236 -6.26 9.75 -0.01
CA GLN A 236 -5.00 10.46 -0.23
C GLN A 236 -4.05 9.66 -1.11
N THR A 237 -4.50 9.31 -2.32
CA THR A 237 -3.77 8.44 -3.26
C THR A 237 -3.89 8.93 -4.71
N VAL A 238 -2.99 8.43 -5.57
CA VAL A 238 -2.99 8.72 -7.01
C VAL A 238 -4.32 8.28 -7.64
N GLY A 239 -4.82 9.08 -8.53
CA GLY A 239 -6.13 8.91 -9.17
C GLY A 239 -7.21 9.74 -8.50
N TYR A 240 -7.32 9.67 -7.18
CA TYR A 240 -8.34 10.40 -6.42
C TYR A 240 -7.95 11.87 -6.20
N LYS A 241 -6.72 12.14 -5.80
CA LYS A 241 -6.24 13.51 -5.56
C LYS A 241 -6.36 14.40 -6.79
N GLU A 242 -5.93 13.90 -7.91
CA GLU A 242 -5.93 14.63 -9.18
C GLU A 242 -7.37 14.90 -9.65
N ILE A 243 -8.29 13.94 -9.47
CA ILE A 243 -9.70 14.15 -9.81
C ILE A 243 -10.37 15.10 -8.81
N PHE A 244 -10.01 15.11 -7.52
CA PHE A 244 -10.48 16.16 -6.60
C PHE A 244 -10.05 17.56 -7.05
N GLU A 245 -8.82 17.75 -7.54
CA GLU A 245 -8.37 19.04 -8.08
C GLU A 245 -9.17 19.45 -9.32
N TYR A 246 -9.52 18.49 -10.19
CA TYR A 246 -10.43 18.73 -11.30
C TYR A 246 -11.83 19.12 -10.83
N LEU A 247 -12.42 18.40 -9.88
CA LEU A 247 -13.74 18.70 -9.33
C LEU A 247 -13.81 20.05 -8.60
N ASP A 248 -12.68 20.51 -8.05
CA ASP A 248 -12.50 21.85 -7.48
C ASP A 248 -12.28 22.95 -8.54
N ASN A 249 -12.30 22.62 -9.84
CA ASN A 249 -11.97 23.52 -10.97
C ASN A 249 -10.55 24.14 -10.89
N LYS A 250 -9.61 23.46 -10.23
CA LYS A 250 -8.20 23.91 -10.15
C LYS A 250 -7.40 23.54 -11.39
N ILE A 251 -7.75 22.43 -12.02
CA ILE A 251 -7.13 21.94 -13.25
C ILE A 251 -8.20 21.36 -14.19
N PRO A 252 -7.99 21.36 -15.53
CA PRO A 252 -8.86 20.66 -16.46
C PRO A 252 -8.67 19.14 -16.37
N LEU A 253 -9.65 18.37 -16.88
CA LEU A 253 -9.63 16.89 -16.82
C LEU A 253 -8.40 16.30 -17.52
N GLU A 254 -8.02 16.85 -18.66
CA GLU A 254 -6.85 16.41 -19.44
C GLU A 254 -5.55 16.51 -18.61
N GLU A 255 -5.43 17.57 -17.81
CA GLU A 255 -4.29 17.75 -16.91
C GLU A 255 -4.34 16.76 -15.74
N ALA A 256 -5.53 16.51 -15.17
CA ALA A 256 -5.70 15.48 -14.14
C ALA A 256 -5.27 14.10 -14.66
N VAL A 257 -5.71 13.71 -15.86
CA VAL A 257 -5.32 12.45 -16.51
C VAL A 257 -3.80 12.37 -16.69
N ARG A 258 -3.17 13.44 -17.23
CA ARG A 258 -1.72 13.52 -17.42
C ARG A 258 -0.96 13.35 -16.09
N LEU A 259 -1.46 13.97 -15.03
CA LEU A 259 -0.88 13.87 -13.68
C LEU A 259 -1.03 12.46 -13.11
N ILE A 260 -2.18 11.84 -13.23
CA ILE A 260 -2.42 10.45 -12.79
C ILE A 260 -1.46 9.50 -13.50
N GLN A 261 -1.32 9.60 -14.82
CA GLN A 261 -0.38 8.78 -15.59
C GLN A 261 1.06 8.97 -15.11
N ARG A 262 1.51 10.22 -14.94
CA ARG A 262 2.85 10.55 -14.43
C ARG A 262 3.09 9.99 -13.04
N ASN A 263 2.16 10.24 -12.11
CA ASN A 263 2.30 9.85 -10.72
C ASN A 263 2.23 8.33 -10.55
N THR A 264 1.44 7.64 -11.37
CA THR A 264 1.38 6.17 -11.43
C THR A 264 2.70 5.57 -11.94
N ARG A 265 3.33 6.16 -12.98
CA ARG A 265 4.67 5.75 -13.44
C ARG A 265 5.73 5.96 -12.34
N HIS A 266 5.66 7.07 -11.60
CA HIS A 266 6.56 7.31 -10.46
C HIS A 266 6.35 6.27 -9.35
N TYR A 267 5.11 5.89 -9.08
CA TYR A 267 4.80 4.84 -8.11
C TYR A 267 5.35 3.48 -8.56
N ALA A 268 5.14 3.09 -9.81
CA ALA A 268 5.70 1.87 -10.38
C ALA A 268 7.24 1.82 -10.26
N LYS A 269 7.92 2.94 -10.53
CA LYS A 269 9.37 3.05 -10.33
C LYS A 269 9.77 2.86 -8.86
N LYS A 270 9.03 3.45 -7.91
CA LYS A 270 9.27 3.27 -6.46
C LYS A 270 9.12 1.81 -6.06
N GLN A 271 8.08 1.12 -6.54
CA GLN A 271 7.86 -0.30 -6.27
C GLN A 271 9.05 -1.15 -6.74
N LEU A 272 9.49 -0.98 -7.99
CA LEU A 272 10.65 -1.70 -8.53
C LEU A 272 11.94 -1.40 -7.75
N THR A 273 12.18 -0.13 -7.40
CA THR A 273 13.36 0.26 -6.63
C THR A 273 13.35 -0.36 -5.23
N TRP A 274 12.18 -0.51 -4.62
CA TRP A 274 12.02 -1.15 -3.32
C TRP A 274 12.39 -2.62 -3.37
N TRP A 275 11.75 -3.37 -4.27
CA TRP A 275 11.91 -4.83 -4.31
C TRP A 275 13.23 -5.30 -4.93
N ARG A 276 13.91 -4.50 -5.76
CA ARG A 276 15.25 -4.84 -6.26
C ARG A 276 16.33 -4.95 -5.17
N ARG A 277 16.02 -4.53 -3.95
CA ARG A 277 16.89 -4.67 -2.78
C ARG A 277 16.78 -6.05 -2.11
N ASP A 278 15.75 -6.80 -2.45
CA ASP A 278 15.49 -8.11 -1.89
C ASP A 278 16.01 -9.19 -2.84
N PRO A 279 17.12 -9.89 -2.49
CA PRO A 279 17.71 -10.92 -3.34
C PRO A 279 16.87 -12.20 -3.39
N ASP A 280 15.93 -12.39 -2.46
CA ASP A 280 15.11 -13.60 -2.38
C ASP A 280 13.92 -13.57 -3.36
N ILE A 281 13.77 -12.50 -4.14
CA ILE A 281 12.72 -12.39 -5.15
C ILE A 281 13.17 -13.04 -6.46
N ARG A 282 12.43 -14.08 -6.87
CA ARG A 282 12.58 -14.66 -8.20
C ARG A 282 11.80 -13.83 -9.23
N TRP A 283 12.50 -13.17 -10.13
CA TRP A 283 11.90 -12.31 -11.15
C TRP A 283 11.46 -13.10 -12.38
N ILE A 284 10.28 -12.74 -12.91
CA ILE A 284 9.69 -13.26 -14.15
C ILE A 284 9.36 -12.09 -15.06
N ASP A 285 9.86 -12.10 -16.27
CA ASP A 285 9.48 -11.18 -17.35
C ASP A 285 8.21 -11.70 -18.03
N LEU A 286 7.21 -10.80 -18.20
CA LEU A 286 5.92 -11.12 -18.83
C LEU A 286 5.83 -10.53 -20.22
#